data_fe641cfc74ae1b5c32a59dfdd96c034b
#
_entry.id   fe641cfc74ae1b5c32a59dfdd96c034b
#
_cell.length_a   1.000
_cell.length_b   1.000
_cell.length_c   1.000
_cell.angle_alpha   90.00
_cell.angle_beta   90.00
_cell.angle_gamma   90.00
#
_symmetry.space_group_name_H-M   'P 1'
#
loop_
_entity.id
_entity.type
_entity.pdbx_description
1 polymer ?
#
loop_
_entity_poly.entity_id
_entity_poly.type
_entity_poly.pdbx_seq_one_letter_code
_entity_poly.pdbx_strand_id
1 'polypeptide(L)'
;MNSIPSNAQVNRIDIIRPDAPSLAAYGDYDIGVRTLTLVDSGRVDVLNTQPGAEAAIYDRNLTVEVWYPSQLSTNQSRGGEYQAIARNPKITATLFGQAVRDAAPNVPQTEEDGFPLVVISHGYPGNRYLLSHLG
;
A
#
# COMPACT_ATOMS: atom_id res chain seq x y z
N MET A 1 -22.15 -7.82 14.93
CA MET A 1 -22.19 -6.61 14.08
C MET A 1 -21.76 -5.42 14.92
N ASN A 2 -20.50 -5.00 14.81
CA ASN A 2 -20.06 -3.77 15.47
C ASN A 2 -20.50 -2.59 14.60
N SER A 3 -21.51 -1.86 15.05
CA SER A 3 -21.92 -0.61 14.42
C SER A 3 -20.82 0.42 14.59
N ILE A 4 -20.23 0.88 13.49
CA ILE A 4 -19.35 2.04 13.47
C ILE A 4 -20.18 3.24 13.94
N PRO A 5 -19.70 4.03 14.92
CA PRO A 5 -20.44 5.20 15.36
C PRO A 5 -20.63 6.18 14.22
N SER A 6 -21.85 6.66 14.01
CA SER A 6 -22.30 7.40 12.82
C SER A 6 -21.68 8.79 12.62
N ASN A 7 -20.74 9.22 13.46
CA ASN A 7 -20.11 10.55 13.41
C ASN A 7 -18.57 10.53 13.38
N ALA A 8 -17.92 9.38 13.26
CA ALA A 8 -16.48 9.35 13.07
C ALA A 8 -16.18 9.50 11.57
N GLN A 9 -15.44 10.54 11.20
CA GLN A 9 -14.89 10.65 9.85
C GLN A 9 -13.93 9.48 9.61
N VAL A 10 -14.35 8.53 8.78
CA VAL A 10 -13.55 7.38 8.42
C VAL A 10 -12.65 7.76 7.26
N ASN A 11 -11.34 7.74 7.48
CA ASN A 11 -10.34 8.03 6.45
C ASN A 11 -10.17 6.81 5.54
N ARG A 12 -11.04 6.67 4.54
CA ARG A 12 -10.98 5.60 3.55
C ARG A 12 -9.94 5.91 2.48
N ILE A 13 -9.12 4.92 2.10
CA ILE A 13 -8.07 5.05 1.07
C ILE A 13 -8.48 4.48 -0.29
N ASP A 14 -9.57 3.75 -0.35
CA ASP A 14 -10.05 2.99 -1.50
C ASP A 14 -11.39 3.52 -2.06
N ILE A 15 -11.77 4.74 -1.71
CA ILE A 15 -12.99 5.35 -2.23
C ILE A 15 -12.75 5.83 -3.66
N ILE A 16 -13.57 5.35 -4.59
CA ILE A 16 -13.66 5.89 -5.93
C ILE A 16 -14.27 7.29 -5.83
N ARG A 17 -13.61 8.28 -6.42
CA ARG A 17 -14.08 9.67 -6.40
C ARG A 17 -15.37 9.83 -7.22
N PRO A 18 -16.23 10.79 -6.86
CA PRO A 18 -17.48 11.04 -7.57
C PRO A 18 -17.33 11.40 -9.05
N ASP A 19 -16.14 11.92 -9.42
CA ASP A 19 -15.77 12.27 -10.79
C ASP A 19 -15.06 11.12 -11.54
N ALA A 20 -14.95 9.95 -10.90
CA ALA A 20 -14.33 8.78 -11.53
C ALA A 20 -15.23 8.28 -12.68
N PRO A 21 -14.61 7.82 -13.78
CA PRO A 21 -15.34 7.25 -14.91
C PRO A 21 -16.15 6.01 -14.48
N SER A 22 -17.24 5.74 -15.17
CA SER A 22 -18.07 4.55 -14.93
C SER A 22 -17.32 3.22 -15.07
N LEU A 23 -16.15 3.22 -15.70
CA LEU A 23 -15.26 2.09 -15.84
C LEU A 23 -14.39 1.84 -14.60
N ALA A 24 -14.41 2.74 -13.61
CA ALA A 24 -13.65 2.60 -12.36
C ALA A 24 -14.44 1.84 -11.28
N ALA A 25 -15.15 0.80 -11.65
CA ALA A 25 -15.76 -0.12 -10.70
C ALA A 25 -14.69 -0.96 -10.00
N TYR A 26 -14.98 -1.41 -8.78
CA TYR A 26 -14.13 -2.39 -8.11
C TYR A 26 -14.05 -3.68 -8.90
N GLY A 27 -12.87 -4.32 -8.87
CA GLY A 27 -12.69 -5.65 -9.45
C GLY A 27 -13.44 -6.74 -8.67
N ASP A 28 -13.47 -7.94 -9.25
CA ASP A 28 -14.25 -9.07 -8.73
C ASP A 28 -13.53 -9.84 -7.61
N TYR A 29 -12.24 -9.61 -7.43
CA TYR A 29 -11.46 -10.32 -6.43
C TYR A 29 -11.55 -9.70 -5.05
N ASP A 30 -11.49 -10.53 -4.01
CA ASP A 30 -11.10 -10.06 -2.70
C ASP A 30 -9.64 -9.63 -2.73
N ILE A 31 -9.30 -8.62 -1.95
CA ILE A 31 -7.98 -7.99 -1.97
C ILE A 31 -7.24 -8.31 -0.69
N GLY A 32 -6.06 -8.90 -0.82
CA GLY A 32 -5.06 -8.98 0.23
C GLY A 32 -4.11 -7.80 0.18
N VAL A 33 -3.56 -7.41 1.31
CA VAL A 33 -2.51 -6.39 1.37
C VAL A 33 -1.40 -6.82 2.31
N ARG A 34 -0.16 -6.58 1.90
CA ARG A 34 1.03 -6.91 2.71
C ARG A 34 2.06 -5.80 2.63
N THR A 35 2.67 -5.50 3.77
CA THR A 35 3.81 -4.58 3.84
C THR A 35 5.11 -5.35 3.65
N LEU A 36 5.93 -4.92 2.71
CA LEU A 36 7.29 -5.44 2.51
C LEU A 36 8.31 -4.34 2.81
N THR A 37 9.44 -4.74 3.39
CA THR A 37 10.61 -3.89 3.49
C THR A 37 11.69 -4.44 2.58
N LEU A 38 12.01 -3.68 1.54
CA LEU A 38 13.09 -3.97 0.61
C LEU A 38 14.32 -3.17 1.00
N VAL A 39 15.50 -3.70 0.76
CA VAL A 39 16.76 -3.01 1.04
C VAL A 39 17.53 -2.84 -0.28
N ASP A 40 17.79 -1.59 -0.63
CA ASP A 40 18.67 -1.21 -1.74
C ASP A 40 20.05 -0.95 -1.15
N SER A 41 20.91 -1.95 -1.15
CA SER A 41 22.19 -1.95 -0.47
C SER A 41 23.29 -1.25 -1.27
N GLY A 42 24.24 -0.66 -0.57
CA GLY A 42 25.43 -0.07 -1.18
C GLY A 42 25.17 1.22 -1.97
N ARG A 43 24.12 1.94 -1.63
CA ARG A 43 23.75 3.20 -2.27
C ARG A 43 24.71 4.33 -1.88
N VAL A 44 25.08 5.19 -2.84
CA VAL A 44 25.85 6.40 -2.54
C VAL A 44 25.02 7.39 -1.73
N ASP A 45 25.52 7.78 -0.58
CA ASP A 45 24.93 8.83 0.24
C ASP A 45 25.49 10.21 -0.21
N VAL A 46 24.77 10.80 -1.15
CA VAL A 46 25.16 12.08 -1.74
C VAL A 46 25.24 13.21 -0.70
N LEU A 47 24.39 13.15 0.34
CA LEU A 47 24.32 14.19 1.37
C LEU A 47 25.50 14.14 2.34
N ASN A 48 26.03 12.94 2.61
CA ASN A 48 27.14 12.73 3.53
C ASN A 48 28.49 12.52 2.83
N THR A 49 28.50 12.49 1.49
CA THR A 49 29.75 12.43 0.70
C THR A 49 30.40 13.81 0.65
N GLN A 50 31.65 13.90 1.10
CA GLN A 50 32.44 15.16 1.04
C GLN A 50 33.10 15.32 -0.33
N PRO A 51 33.22 16.56 -0.85
CA PRO A 51 33.93 16.81 -2.10
C PRO A 51 35.40 16.33 -2.04
N GLY A 52 35.78 15.48 -3.00
CA GLY A 52 37.17 14.94 -3.09
C GLY A 52 37.44 13.75 -2.16
N ALA A 53 36.49 13.29 -1.37
CA ALA A 53 36.59 12.09 -0.55
C ALA A 53 35.96 10.88 -1.24
N GLU A 54 36.24 9.69 -0.72
CA GLU A 54 35.51 8.48 -1.11
C GLU A 54 34.02 8.62 -0.82
N ALA A 55 33.19 8.09 -1.73
CA ALA A 55 31.73 8.17 -1.59
C ALA A 55 31.24 7.44 -0.33
N ALA A 56 30.49 8.14 0.52
CA ALA A 56 29.79 7.51 1.63
C ALA A 56 28.72 6.54 1.08
N ILE A 57 28.60 5.38 1.67
CA ILE A 57 27.68 4.33 1.25
C ILE A 57 26.68 4.03 2.38
N TYR A 58 25.42 3.76 2.02
CA TYR A 58 24.39 3.34 2.96
C TYR A 58 23.42 2.34 2.33
N ASP A 59 22.71 1.62 3.17
CA ASP A 59 21.62 0.75 2.77
C ASP A 59 20.29 1.49 2.90
N ARG A 60 19.56 1.61 1.78
CA ARG A 60 18.27 2.31 1.76
C ARG A 60 17.12 1.33 1.96
N ASN A 61 16.40 1.50 3.05
CA ASN A 61 15.16 0.78 3.28
C ASN A 61 14.00 1.40 2.49
N LEU A 62 13.27 0.56 1.75
CA LEU A 62 12.09 0.91 0.99
C LEU A 62 10.90 0.13 1.54
N THR A 63 9.94 0.81 2.13
CA THR A 63 8.69 0.18 2.57
C THR A 63 7.68 0.24 1.44
N VAL A 64 7.18 -0.92 1.03
CA VAL A 64 6.24 -1.12 -0.07
C VAL A 64 4.97 -1.76 0.46
N GLU A 65 3.81 -1.27 0.05
CA GLU A 65 2.54 -1.98 0.21
C GLU A 65 2.25 -2.73 -1.08
N VAL A 66 1.91 -4.00 -0.96
CA VAL A 66 1.53 -4.86 -2.08
C VAL A 66 0.07 -5.23 -1.92
N TRP A 67 -0.77 -4.83 -2.88
CA TRP A 67 -2.14 -5.28 -3.01
C TRP A 67 -2.18 -6.43 -4.01
N TYR A 68 -2.93 -7.46 -3.71
CA TYR A 68 -2.98 -8.67 -4.55
C TYR A 68 -4.34 -9.34 -4.45
N PRO A 69 -4.80 -10.03 -5.51
CA PRO A 69 -5.98 -10.88 -5.44
C PRO A 69 -5.82 -11.93 -4.34
N SER A 70 -6.83 -12.07 -3.51
CA SER A 70 -6.79 -12.97 -2.36
C SER A 70 -7.99 -13.89 -2.28
N GLN A 71 -7.85 -14.93 -1.47
CA GLN A 71 -8.94 -15.80 -1.06
C GLN A 71 -9.20 -15.57 0.43
N LEU A 72 -10.37 -15.04 0.76
CA LEU A 72 -10.75 -14.86 2.15
C LEU A 72 -11.33 -16.17 2.70
N SER A 73 -10.90 -16.54 3.89
CA SER A 73 -11.56 -17.62 4.63
C SER A 73 -12.92 -17.16 5.13
N THR A 74 -13.80 -18.11 5.43
CA THR A 74 -15.16 -17.84 5.93
C THR A 74 -15.21 -16.99 7.19
N ASN A 75 -14.11 -16.93 7.95
CA ASN A 75 -13.99 -16.15 9.18
C ASN A 75 -13.33 -14.78 8.98
N GLN A 76 -12.85 -14.48 7.78
CA GLN A 76 -12.27 -13.18 7.46
C GLN A 76 -13.33 -12.25 6.87
N SER A 77 -13.41 -11.04 7.39
CA SER A 77 -14.22 -9.97 6.83
C SER A 77 -13.35 -8.98 6.08
N ARG A 78 -13.90 -8.41 5.01
CA ARG A 78 -13.24 -7.30 4.30
C ARG A 78 -12.98 -6.15 5.25
N GLY A 79 -11.86 -5.49 5.07
CA GLY A 79 -11.47 -4.32 5.82
C GLY A 79 -10.12 -4.47 6.51
N GLY A 80 -9.32 -3.43 6.45
CA GLY A 80 -8.04 -3.33 7.11
C GLY A 80 -7.74 -1.90 7.55
N GLU A 81 -6.87 -1.80 8.55
CA GLU A 81 -6.35 -0.53 9.03
C GLU A 81 -4.92 -0.33 8.53
N TYR A 82 -4.59 0.92 8.23
CA TYR A 82 -3.26 1.32 7.76
C TYR A 82 -2.81 2.53 8.58
N GLN A 83 -1.54 2.55 8.93
CA GLN A 83 -0.94 3.66 9.66
C GLN A 83 -0.08 4.51 8.73
N ALA A 84 -0.55 5.70 8.43
CA ALA A 84 0.18 6.67 7.62
C ALA A 84 0.84 7.71 8.51
N ILE A 85 2.15 7.87 8.35
CA ILE A 85 2.91 8.93 9.00
C ILE A 85 2.74 10.19 8.16
N ALA A 86 2.27 11.27 8.78
CA ALA A 86 2.15 12.57 8.13
C ALA A 86 3.53 13.22 7.89
N ARG A 87 3.55 14.35 7.18
CA ARG A 87 4.78 15.14 7.00
C ARG A 87 5.46 15.49 8.31
N ASN A 88 4.68 15.75 9.37
CA ASN A 88 5.21 15.78 10.72
C ASN A 88 5.25 14.34 11.25
N PRO A 89 6.42 13.73 11.49
CA PRO A 89 6.55 12.33 11.88
C PRO A 89 5.94 12.01 13.26
N LYS A 90 5.57 13.03 14.03
CA LYS A 90 4.85 12.86 15.30
C LYS A 90 3.35 12.66 15.12
N ILE A 91 2.85 12.85 13.90
CA ILE A 91 1.43 12.70 13.59
C ILE A 91 1.24 11.44 12.76
N THR A 92 0.46 10.52 13.28
CA THR A 92 0.03 9.31 12.57
C THR A 92 -1.47 9.38 12.32
N ALA A 93 -1.88 9.10 11.10
CA ALA A 93 -3.29 8.98 10.73
C ALA A 93 -3.65 7.51 10.53
N THR A 94 -4.77 7.08 11.09
CA THR A 94 -5.35 5.78 10.79
C THR A 94 -6.21 5.90 9.54
N LEU A 95 -5.92 5.05 8.56
CA LEU A 95 -6.63 4.94 7.29
C LEU A 95 -7.32 3.58 7.23
N PHE A 96 -8.38 3.48 6.45
CA PHE A 96 -9.18 2.26 6.29
C PHE A 96 -9.36 1.90 4.82
N GLY A 97 -9.36 0.62 4.50
CA GLY A 97 -9.62 0.10 3.17
C GLY A 97 -10.32 -1.26 3.20
N GLN A 98 -10.68 -1.78 2.04
CA GLN A 98 -11.35 -3.08 1.93
C GLN A 98 -10.38 -4.26 1.99
N ALA A 99 -9.12 -4.04 1.64
CA ALA A 99 -8.11 -5.09 1.62
C ALA A 99 -7.87 -5.69 3.01
N VAL A 100 -7.62 -6.98 3.05
CA VAL A 100 -7.38 -7.73 4.27
C VAL A 100 -5.88 -7.94 4.46
N ARG A 101 -5.36 -7.56 5.62
CA ARG A 101 -3.95 -7.73 5.94
C ARG A 101 -3.57 -9.21 5.93
N ASP A 102 -2.50 -9.50 5.19
CA ASP A 102 -1.87 -10.83 5.09
C ASP A 102 -2.84 -11.97 4.72
N ALA A 103 -3.93 -11.64 4.00
CA ALA A 103 -4.82 -12.64 3.46
C ALA A 103 -4.06 -13.62 2.54
N ALA A 104 -4.56 -14.85 2.44
CA ALA A 104 -3.97 -15.83 1.55
C ALA A 104 -4.08 -15.36 0.09
N PRO A 105 -2.98 -15.35 -0.69
CA PRO A 105 -3.05 -14.94 -2.09
C PRO A 105 -3.88 -15.92 -2.89
N ASN A 106 -4.62 -15.40 -3.87
CA ASN A 106 -5.23 -16.21 -4.90
C ASN A 106 -4.14 -16.62 -5.89
N VAL A 107 -3.64 -17.83 -5.76
CA VAL A 107 -2.57 -18.34 -6.62
C VAL A 107 -3.19 -18.90 -7.89
N PRO A 108 -2.83 -18.39 -9.08
CA PRO A 108 -3.25 -18.99 -10.35
C PRO A 108 -2.86 -20.45 -10.45
N GLN A 109 -3.67 -21.23 -11.15
CA GLN A 109 -3.42 -22.68 -11.27
C GLN A 109 -2.28 -23.02 -12.24
N THR A 110 -1.94 -22.09 -13.12
CA THR A 110 -0.84 -22.24 -14.09
C THR A 110 0.04 -20.99 -14.04
N GLU A 111 1.32 -21.13 -14.41
CA GLU A 111 2.24 -19.98 -14.49
C GLU A 111 1.82 -18.98 -15.58
N GLU A 112 1.12 -19.44 -16.62
CA GLU A 112 0.62 -18.61 -17.70
C GLU A 112 -0.55 -17.72 -17.28
N ASP A 113 -1.25 -18.10 -16.21
CA ASP A 113 -2.40 -17.37 -15.65
C ASP A 113 -1.98 -16.34 -14.58
N GLY A 114 -0.70 -16.01 -14.48
CA GLY A 114 -0.17 -15.06 -13.51
C GLY A 114 -0.84 -13.69 -13.58
N PHE A 115 -1.06 -13.05 -12.44
CA PHE A 115 -1.56 -11.68 -12.40
C PHE A 115 -0.48 -10.69 -12.86
N PRO A 116 -0.84 -9.68 -13.67
CA PRO A 116 0.11 -8.66 -14.09
C PRO A 116 0.62 -7.86 -12.89
N LEU A 117 1.92 -7.59 -12.87
CA LEU A 117 2.53 -6.73 -11.86
C LEU A 117 2.44 -5.27 -12.29
N VAL A 118 1.82 -4.44 -11.45
CA VAL A 118 1.78 -2.99 -11.62
C VAL A 118 2.59 -2.34 -10.50
N VAL A 119 3.59 -1.53 -10.85
CA VAL A 119 4.40 -0.78 -9.89
C VAL A 119 3.97 0.68 -9.92
N ILE A 120 3.56 1.19 -8.75
CA ILE A 120 3.11 2.57 -8.60
C ILE A 120 4.08 3.32 -7.67
N SER A 121 4.66 4.40 -8.18
CA SER A 121 5.49 5.30 -7.40
C SER A 121 4.74 6.60 -7.14
N HIS A 122 4.51 6.91 -5.87
CA HIS A 122 3.84 8.17 -5.49
C HIS A 122 4.79 9.37 -5.61
N GLY A 123 4.21 10.57 -5.83
CA GLY A 123 4.95 11.82 -5.81
C GLY A 123 5.12 12.41 -4.39
N TYR A 124 5.96 13.44 -4.29
CA TYR A 124 6.08 14.23 -3.06
C TYR A 124 4.92 15.25 -2.98
N PRO A 125 4.27 15.44 -1.84
CA PRO A 125 4.51 14.88 -0.49
C PRO A 125 3.68 13.62 -0.17
N GLY A 126 3.40 12.79 -1.15
CA GLY A 126 2.58 11.59 -0.98
C GLY A 126 3.21 10.51 -0.09
N ASN A 127 2.48 9.44 0.10
CA ASN A 127 2.93 8.24 0.80
C ASN A 127 2.46 6.99 0.04
N ARG A 128 2.88 5.82 0.49
CA ARG A 128 2.57 4.53 -0.15
C ARG A 128 1.08 4.19 -0.28
N TYR A 129 0.20 4.92 0.41
CA TYR A 129 -1.26 4.73 0.34
C TYR A 129 -1.96 5.70 -0.61
N LEU A 130 -1.26 6.69 -1.16
CA LEU A 130 -1.87 7.78 -1.94
C LEU A 130 -2.67 7.27 -3.14
N LEU A 131 -2.21 6.20 -3.78
CA LEU A 131 -2.82 5.62 -4.99
C LEU A 131 -3.44 4.23 -4.73
N SER A 132 -3.73 3.90 -3.48
CA SER A 132 -4.29 2.61 -3.07
C SER A 132 -5.68 2.30 -3.67
N HIS A 133 -6.38 3.30 -4.18
CA HIS A 133 -7.64 3.12 -4.93
C HIS A 133 -7.44 2.46 -6.31
N LEU A 134 -6.20 2.28 -6.74
CA LEU A 134 -5.84 1.58 -7.98
C LEU A 134 -5.46 0.11 -7.74
N GLY A 135 -5.30 -0.28 -6.46
CA GLY A 135 -4.88 -1.62 -6.06
C GLY A 135 -6.02 -2.61 -5.87
#